data_43c0ade49536cbbab5609a8db2708e2d
#
_entry.id   43c0ade49536cbbab5609a8db2708e2d
#
_cell.length_a   1.000
_cell.length_b   1.000
_cell.length_c   1.000
_cell.angle_alpha   90.00
_cell.angle_beta   90.00
_cell.angle_gamma   90.00
#
_symmetry.space_group_name_H-M   'P 1'
#
loop_
_entity.id
_entity.type
_entity.pdbx_description
1 polymer ?
#
loop_
_entity_poly.entity_id
_entity_poly.type
_entity_poly.pdbx_seq_one_letter_code
_entity_poly.pdbx_strand_id
1 'polypeptide(L)'
;MLACCCWQPLQPDSAIGCCTAEDTRWLASSGWTWAGATKNGVPTNVLGKKATLLQFSTEYCGQCPGVRRQLAQLEYRLGGLSHLEVDITERIEIAAKFNISQTPTIFVLNPSGEIVYRVGGVPKLPLLMQELEKLGVK
;
A
#
# COMPACT_ATOMS: atom_id res chain seq x y z
N MET A 1 -31.82 6.02 13.88
CA MET A 1 -32.36 6.99 12.93
C MET A 1 -31.26 7.98 12.56
N LEU A 2 -30.44 7.65 11.60
CA LEU A 2 -29.64 8.65 10.88
C LEU A 2 -29.29 8.04 9.53
N ALA A 3 -30.11 8.40 8.56
CA ALA A 3 -29.86 8.14 7.16
C ALA A 3 -28.68 9.00 6.72
N CYS A 4 -27.53 8.39 6.48
CA CYS A 4 -26.46 9.05 5.76
C CYS A 4 -26.77 9.01 4.28
N CYS A 5 -27.03 10.18 3.77
CA CYS A 5 -27.21 10.53 2.39
C CYS A 5 -26.01 10.10 1.54
N CYS A 6 -26.18 9.06 0.78
CA CYS A 6 -25.40 8.77 -0.40
C CYS A 6 -26.33 8.48 -1.55
N TRP A 7 -27.14 9.49 -1.91
CA TRP A 7 -27.81 9.50 -3.20
C TRP A 7 -27.89 10.93 -3.69
N GLN A 8 -26.88 11.35 -4.42
CA GLN A 8 -27.06 12.39 -5.45
C GLN A 8 -26.15 12.08 -6.63
N PRO A 9 -26.71 11.86 -7.79
CA PRO A 9 -25.97 11.83 -9.03
C PRO A 9 -25.72 13.25 -9.52
N LEU A 10 -24.57 13.48 -10.13
CA LEU A 10 -24.25 14.64 -10.96
C LEU A 10 -23.96 15.96 -10.23
N GLN A 11 -22.71 16.12 -9.77
CA GLN A 11 -22.04 17.42 -9.94
C GLN A 11 -20.53 17.20 -10.11
N PRO A 12 -19.93 17.61 -11.23
CA PRO A 12 -18.50 17.77 -11.36
C PRO A 12 -18.11 19.07 -10.67
N ASP A 13 -17.03 19.09 -9.93
CA ASP A 13 -16.45 20.23 -9.22
C ASP A 13 -16.87 20.42 -7.76
N SER A 14 -16.35 19.57 -6.91
CA SER A 14 -16.01 19.92 -5.55
C SER A 14 -15.08 18.86 -4.97
N ALA A 15 -13.81 18.92 -5.36
CA ALA A 15 -12.74 18.16 -4.75
C ALA A 15 -12.41 18.78 -3.40
N ILE A 16 -13.16 18.41 -2.36
CA ILE A 16 -12.66 18.48 -0.99
C ILE A 16 -12.90 17.10 -0.42
N GLY A 17 -11.96 16.23 -0.75
CA GLY A 17 -11.93 14.87 -0.28
C GLY A 17 -11.58 14.84 1.20
N CYS A 18 -12.50 14.41 2.00
CA CYS A 18 -12.20 13.85 3.29
C CYS A 18 -11.69 12.43 3.07
N CYS A 19 -10.43 12.29 2.62
CA CYS A 19 -9.73 11.02 2.60
C CYS A 19 -9.17 10.77 4.00
N THR A 20 -10.01 10.30 4.87
CA THR A 20 -9.61 9.74 6.16
C THR A 20 -9.23 8.27 5.96
N ALA A 21 -8.48 7.73 6.89
CA ALA A 21 -7.91 6.37 6.97
C ALA A 21 -8.84 5.18 6.62
N GLU A 22 -10.01 5.44 6.08
CA GLU A 22 -11.00 4.44 5.64
C GLU A 22 -10.76 3.93 4.20
N ASP A 23 -9.89 4.60 3.43
CA ASP A 23 -9.61 4.17 2.05
C ASP A 23 -8.84 2.85 1.94
N THR A 24 -8.17 2.44 3.00
CA THR A 24 -7.56 1.10 3.03
C THR A 24 -8.60 -0.03 3.16
N ARG A 25 -9.79 0.28 3.67
CA ARG A 25 -10.91 -0.66 3.76
C ARG A 25 -11.54 -0.93 2.39
N TRP A 26 -11.37 -0.02 1.46
CA TRP A 26 -11.84 -0.12 0.09
C TRP A 26 -11.13 -1.25 -0.68
N LEU A 27 -9.89 -1.50 -0.34
CA LEU A 27 -9.11 -2.59 -0.90
C LEU A 27 -9.57 -3.98 -0.44
N ALA A 28 -10.39 -4.04 0.61
CA ALA A 28 -10.87 -5.28 1.19
C ALA A 28 -12.21 -5.77 0.63
N SER A 29 -13.07 -4.87 0.10
CA SER A 29 -14.46 -5.20 -0.22
C SER A 29 -14.81 -5.20 -1.71
N SER A 30 -14.04 -4.56 -2.56
CA SER A 30 -14.27 -4.56 -3.99
C SER A 30 -13.31 -5.53 -4.66
N GLY A 31 -13.85 -6.54 -5.31
CA GLY A 31 -13.06 -7.46 -6.14
C GLY A 31 -12.11 -6.67 -7.02
N TRP A 32 -10.84 -6.77 -6.74
CA TRP A 32 -9.77 -6.11 -7.46
C TRP A 32 -9.85 -6.46 -8.94
N THR A 33 -10.54 -5.65 -9.69
CA THR A 33 -10.36 -5.64 -11.13
C THR A 33 -9.11 -4.80 -11.40
N TRP A 34 -8.06 -5.45 -11.74
CA TRP A 34 -6.74 -4.90 -12.05
C TRP A 34 -6.71 -4.06 -13.36
N ALA A 35 -7.87 -3.59 -13.80
CA ALA A 35 -8.02 -2.76 -14.99
C ALA A 35 -7.45 -1.35 -14.72
N GLY A 36 -6.36 -1.02 -15.37
CA GLY A 36 -5.64 0.25 -15.18
C GLY A 36 -4.47 0.19 -14.22
N ALA A 37 -4.07 -1.01 -13.86
CA ALA A 37 -2.96 -1.26 -12.96
C ALA A 37 -1.61 -1.27 -13.69
N THR A 38 -0.55 -1.00 -12.96
CA THR A 38 0.83 -1.26 -13.37
C THR A 38 1.04 -2.74 -13.68
N LYS A 39 2.18 -3.13 -14.25
CA LYS A 39 2.54 -4.54 -14.53
C LYS A 39 2.33 -5.49 -13.36
N ASN A 40 2.44 -4.97 -12.12
CA ASN A 40 2.27 -5.73 -10.88
C ASN A 40 0.86 -5.61 -10.31
N GLY A 41 -0.04 -4.90 -10.99
CA GLY A 41 -1.44 -4.83 -10.62
C GLY A 41 -1.74 -3.87 -9.45
N VAL A 42 -0.87 -2.93 -9.14
CA VAL A 42 -1.13 -1.87 -8.15
C VAL A 42 -1.78 -0.68 -8.87
N PRO A 43 -2.91 -0.15 -8.37
CA PRO A 43 -3.53 1.02 -8.97
C PRO A 43 -2.57 2.21 -8.99
N THR A 44 -2.46 2.89 -10.12
CA THR A 44 -1.51 4.00 -10.29
C THR A 44 -1.83 5.20 -9.41
N ASN A 45 -3.08 5.39 -9.04
CA ASN A 45 -3.54 6.50 -8.20
C ASN A 45 -3.08 6.43 -6.73
N VAL A 46 -2.62 5.27 -6.27
CA VAL A 46 -2.13 5.08 -4.89
C VAL A 46 -0.62 5.01 -4.78
N LEU A 47 0.09 5.08 -5.91
CA LEU A 47 1.55 5.07 -5.92
C LEU A 47 2.12 6.39 -5.40
N GLY A 48 3.18 6.29 -4.63
CA GLY A 48 3.98 7.44 -4.22
C GLY A 48 4.67 8.08 -5.42
N LYS A 49 4.91 9.39 -5.33
CA LYS A 49 5.56 10.16 -6.41
C LYS A 49 6.96 9.66 -6.74
N LYS A 50 7.67 9.11 -5.77
CA LYS A 50 9.05 8.61 -5.91
C LYS A 50 9.15 7.12 -5.66
N ALA A 51 8.47 6.63 -4.63
CA ALA A 51 8.47 5.22 -4.27
C ALA A 51 7.20 4.85 -3.51
N THR A 52 6.89 3.56 -3.49
CA THR A 52 5.79 2.99 -2.71
C THR A 52 6.29 1.80 -1.92
N LEU A 53 5.97 1.76 -0.64
CA LEU A 53 6.17 0.61 0.23
C LEU A 53 4.89 -0.19 0.30
N LEU A 54 4.88 -1.39 -0.24
CA LEU A 54 3.74 -2.28 -0.22
C LEU A 54 4.00 -3.37 0.82
N GLN A 55 3.26 -3.34 1.93
CA GLN A 55 3.35 -4.30 3.02
C GLN A 55 2.25 -5.35 2.88
N PHE A 56 2.61 -6.62 2.88
CA PHE A 56 1.67 -7.72 2.99
C PHE A 56 1.64 -8.21 4.43
N SER A 57 0.44 -8.31 4.99
CA SER A 57 0.20 -8.70 6.37
C SER A 57 -0.91 -9.75 6.48
N THR A 58 -0.99 -10.39 7.64
CA THR A 58 -2.11 -11.23 8.04
C THR A 58 -2.54 -10.85 9.45
N GLU A 59 -3.77 -11.16 9.83
CA GLU A 59 -4.27 -10.91 11.18
C GLU A 59 -3.48 -11.69 12.26
N TYR A 60 -2.88 -12.81 11.89
CA TYR A 60 -2.07 -13.65 12.81
C TYR A 60 -0.61 -13.22 12.93
N CYS A 61 -0.19 -12.19 12.21
CA CYS A 61 1.19 -11.73 12.18
C CYS A 61 1.48 -10.77 13.34
N GLY A 62 2.13 -11.25 14.38
CA GLY A 62 2.48 -10.42 15.56
C GLY A 62 3.46 -9.28 15.29
N GLN A 63 4.28 -9.38 14.23
CA GLN A 63 5.27 -8.35 13.86
C GLN A 63 4.70 -7.27 12.93
N CYS A 64 3.62 -7.56 12.22
CA CYS A 64 3.04 -6.66 11.22
C CYS A 64 2.63 -5.29 11.78
N PRO A 65 2.01 -5.16 12.97
CA PRO A 65 1.68 -3.86 13.53
C PRO A 65 2.91 -2.99 13.82
N GLY A 66 4.01 -3.60 14.25
CA GLY A 66 5.28 -2.90 14.48
C GLY A 66 5.89 -2.37 13.19
N VAL A 67 5.92 -3.20 12.15
CA VAL A 67 6.42 -2.82 10.82
C VAL A 67 5.53 -1.74 10.20
N ARG A 68 4.22 -1.87 10.30
CA ARG A 68 3.27 -0.84 9.83
C ARG A 68 3.62 0.54 10.39
N ARG A 69 3.82 0.64 11.72
CA ARG A 69 4.19 1.90 12.37
C ARG A 69 5.53 2.45 11.87
N GLN A 70 6.52 1.60 11.67
CA GLN A 70 7.82 2.01 11.13
C GLN A 70 7.71 2.56 9.72
N LEU A 71 6.98 1.87 8.84
CA LEU A 71 6.80 2.29 7.45
C LEU A 71 5.96 3.56 7.33
N ALA A 72 4.92 3.71 8.16
CA ALA A 72 4.13 4.94 8.25
C ALA A 72 4.97 6.15 8.72
N GLN A 73 5.91 5.94 9.65
CA GLN A 73 6.85 6.99 10.06
C GLN A 73 7.79 7.39 8.92
N LEU A 74 8.24 6.44 8.10
CA LEU A 74 9.05 6.74 6.92
C LEU A 74 8.25 7.54 5.90
N GLU A 75 7.02 7.15 5.62
CA GLU A 75 6.11 7.90 4.73
C GLU A 75 5.95 9.36 5.21
N TYR A 76 5.72 9.55 6.51
CA TYR A 76 5.55 10.89 7.08
C TYR A 76 6.82 11.75 6.96
N ARG A 77 8.01 11.15 7.13
CA ARG A 77 9.29 11.85 7.12
C ARG A 77 9.84 12.11 5.71
N LEU A 78 9.56 11.22 4.79
CA LEU A 78 10.17 11.22 3.47
C LEU A 78 9.17 11.69 2.41
N GLY A 79 9.48 12.79 1.75
CA GLY A 79 8.61 13.33 0.73
C GLY A 79 8.54 12.46 -0.53
N GLY A 80 7.34 12.16 -0.97
CA GLY A 80 7.10 11.36 -2.19
C GLY A 80 7.09 9.85 -2.01
N LEU A 81 7.19 9.38 -0.77
CA LEU A 81 6.99 7.99 -0.39
C LEU A 81 5.52 7.76 -0.05
N SER A 82 4.98 6.61 -0.41
CA SER A 82 3.66 6.14 0.01
C SER A 82 3.75 4.77 0.65
N HIS A 83 2.99 4.50 1.70
CA HIS A 83 2.91 3.22 2.36
C HIS A 83 1.52 2.62 2.19
N LEU A 84 1.46 1.42 1.63
CA LEU A 84 0.24 0.66 1.43
C LEU A 84 0.33 -0.67 2.15
N GLU A 85 -0.73 -1.07 2.82
CA GLU A 85 -0.84 -2.38 3.44
C GLU A 85 -1.93 -3.20 2.78
N VAL A 86 -1.60 -4.46 2.51
CA VAL A 86 -2.52 -5.45 1.93
C VAL A 86 -2.65 -6.60 2.91
N ASP A 87 -3.85 -6.79 3.43
CA ASP A 87 -4.18 -7.97 4.22
C ASP A 87 -4.42 -9.15 3.27
N ILE A 88 -3.65 -10.22 3.48
CA ILE A 88 -3.73 -11.45 2.69
C ILE A 88 -4.26 -12.65 3.49
N THR A 89 -4.88 -12.40 4.65
CA THR A 89 -5.38 -13.45 5.54
C THR A 89 -6.28 -14.44 4.81
N GLU A 90 -7.23 -13.92 4.02
CA GLU A 90 -8.16 -14.74 3.23
C GLU A 90 -7.88 -14.66 1.72
N ARG A 91 -6.70 -14.18 1.33
CA ARG A 91 -6.35 -13.92 -0.07
C ARG A 91 -5.14 -14.72 -0.52
N ILE A 92 -5.30 -16.05 -0.50
CA ILE A 92 -4.26 -17.00 -0.90
C ILE A 92 -3.81 -16.77 -2.34
N GLU A 93 -4.70 -16.33 -3.21
CA GLU A 93 -4.41 -16.03 -4.62
C GLU A 93 -3.40 -14.88 -4.75
N ILE A 94 -3.46 -13.87 -3.87
CA ILE A 94 -2.49 -12.76 -3.85
C ILE A 94 -1.15 -13.26 -3.34
N ALA A 95 -1.15 -14.03 -2.26
CA ALA A 95 0.07 -14.62 -1.71
C ALA A 95 0.77 -15.50 -2.75
N ALA A 96 0.03 -16.33 -3.47
CA ALA A 96 0.56 -17.18 -4.53
C ALA A 96 1.09 -16.36 -5.72
N LYS A 97 0.34 -15.35 -6.17
CA LYS A 97 0.73 -14.48 -7.29
C LYS A 97 2.06 -13.78 -7.03
N PHE A 98 2.27 -13.29 -5.82
CA PHE A 98 3.48 -12.58 -5.44
C PHE A 98 4.53 -13.46 -4.75
N ASN A 99 4.27 -14.77 -4.68
CA ASN A 99 5.15 -15.75 -4.06
C ASN A 99 5.52 -15.38 -2.61
N ILE A 100 4.50 -15.02 -1.81
CA ILE A 100 4.64 -14.59 -0.43
C ILE A 100 4.53 -15.83 0.45
N SER A 101 5.64 -16.20 1.09
CA SER A 101 5.74 -17.38 1.97
C SER A 101 5.70 -17.02 3.46
N GLN A 102 5.83 -15.75 3.79
CA GLN A 102 5.85 -15.27 5.18
C GLN A 102 5.34 -13.83 5.28
N THR A 103 4.85 -13.46 6.45
CA THR A 103 4.44 -12.09 6.78
C THR A 103 5.21 -11.57 8.00
N PRO A 104 5.55 -10.28 8.03
CA PRO A 104 5.34 -9.30 6.97
C PRO A 104 6.25 -9.53 5.76
N THR A 105 5.79 -9.20 4.57
CA THR A 105 6.62 -9.07 3.37
C THR A 105 6.44 -7.67 2.82
N ILE A 106 7.52 -6.98 2.51
CA ILE A 106 7.53 -5.62 2.01
C ILE A 106 8.12 -5.58 0.60
N PHE A 107 7.44 -4.94 -0.32
CA PHE A 107 7.96 -4.59 -1.63
C PHE A 107 8.20 -3.11 -1.72
N VAL A 108 9.31 -2.72 -2.33
CA VAL A 108 9.57 -1.34 -2.73
C VAL A 108 9.25 -1.24 -4.20
N LEU A 109 8.32 -0.35 -4.52
CA LEU A 109 7.90 -0.08 -5.91
C LEU A 109 8.46 1.27 -6.35
N ASN A 110 8.88 1.34 -7.63
CA ASN A 110 9.19 2.60 -8.26
C ASN A 110 7.89 3.36 -8.66
N PRO A 111 7.98 4.60 -9.15
CA PRO A 111 6.80 5.36 -9.58
C PRO A 111 5.99 4.69 -10.70
N SER A 112 6.60 3.79 -11.45
CA SER A 112 5.92 2.98 -12.48
C SER A 112 5.20 1.76 -11.91
N GLY A 113 5.33 1.51 -10.59
CA GLY A 113 4.74 0.36 -9.90
C GLY A 113 5.49 -0.95 -10.11
N GLU A 114 6.74 -0.91 -10.55
CA GLU A 114 7.59 -2.09 -10.66
C GLU A 114 8.28 -2.39 -9.33
N ILE A 115 8.39 -3.66 -9.00
CA ILE A 115 9.06 -4.10 -7.76
C ILE A 115 10.57 -3.98 -7.97
N VAL A 116 11.21 -3.09 -7.25
CA VAL A 116 12.66 -2.87 -7.30
C VAL A 116 13.41 -3.53 -6.16
N TYR A 117 12.72 -3.77 -5.04
CA TYR A 117 13.30 -4.43 -3.88
C TYR A 117 12.25 -5.21 -3.10
N ARG A 118 12.65 -6.31 -2.47
CA ARG A 118 11.77 -7.18 -1.70
C ARG A 118 12.43 -7.61 -0.40
N VAL A 119 11.67 -7.53 0.69
CA VAL A 119 12.08 -7.99 2.01
C VAL A 119 11.01 -8.92 2.59
N GLY A 120 11.42 -10.10 3.01
CA GLY A 120 10.60 -11.00 3.83
C GLY A 120 10.95 -10.82 5.32
N GLY A 121 9.93 -10.67 6.15
CA GLY A 121 10.09 -10.40 7.58
C GLY A 121 10.27 -8.92 7.92
N VAL A 122 10.78 -8.64 9.11
CA VAL A 122 11.00 -7.26 9.58
C VAL A 122 12.13 -6.61 8.78
N PRO A 123 11.88 -5.46 8.12
CA PRO A 123 12.89 -4.81 7.30
C PRO A 123 14.02 -4.24 8.15
N LYS A 124 15.24 -4.38 7.67
CA LYS A 124 16.39 -3.66 8.21
C LYS A 124 16.38 -2.23 7.65
N LEU A 125 16.04 -1.26 8.48
CA LEU A 125 15.87 0.14 8.04
C LEU A 125 17.06 0.70 7.25
N PRO A 126 18.34 0.45 7.61
CA PRO A 126 19.46 0.97 6.82
C PRO A 126 19.46 0.46 5.37
N LEU A 127 19.16 -0.81 5.16
CA LEU A 127 19.10 -1.40 3.82
C LEU A 127 17.90 -0.86 3.03
N LEU A 128 16.75 -0.76 3.70
CA LEU A 128 15.55 -0.18 3.09
C LEU A 128 15.78 1.28 2.68
N MET A 129 16.44 2.06 3.52
CA MET A 129 16.78 3.45 3.22
C MET A 129 17.71 3.58 2.01
N GLN A 130 18.72 2.71 1.89
CA GLN A 130 19.60 2.69 0.72
C GLN A 130 18.83 2.46 -0.58
N GLU A 131 17.85 1.55 -0.57
CA GLU A 131 17.01 1.30 -1.74
C GLU A 131 16.09 2.49 -2.06
N LEU A 132 15.53 3.15 -1.04
CA LEU A 132 14.72 4.35 -1.21
C LEU A 132 15.54 5.54 -1.73
N GLU A 133 16.78 5.70 -1.29
CA GLU A 133 17.68 6.74 -1.78
C GLU A 133 17.99 6.59 -3.27
N LYS A 134 18.15 5.36 -3.76
CA LYS A 134 18.32 5.08 -5.21
C LYS A 134 17.15 5.58 -6.03
N LEU A 135 15.95 5.61 -5.44
CA LEU A 135 14.73 6.13 -6.06
C LEU A 135 14.54 7.65 -5.85
N GLY A 136 15.51 8.30 -5.23
CA GLY A 136 15.48 9.74 -4.96
C GLY A 136 14.59 10.15 -3.79
N VAL A 137 14.24 9.23 -2.91
CA VAL A 137 13.54 9.52 -1.65
C VAL A 137 14.56 9.98 -0.62
N LYS A 138 14.38 11.19 -0.09
CA LYS A 138 15.24 11.81 0.92
C LYS A 138 14.40 12.46 2.01
#